data_64908983865b3fcc3e1cb5a6d5e6b53f
#
_entry.id   64908983865b3fcc3e1cb5a6d5e6b53f
#
_cell.length_a   1.000
_cell.length_b   1.000
_cell.length_c   1.000
_cell.angle_alpha   90.00
_cell.angle_beta   90.00
_cell.angle_gamma   90.00
#
_symmetry.space_group_name_H-M   'P 1'
#
loop_
_entity.id
_entity.type
_entity.pdbx_description
1 polymer ?
#
loop_
_entity_poly.entity_id
_entity_poly.type
_entity_poly.pdbx_seq_one_letter_code
_entity_poly.pdbx_strand_id
1 'polypeptide(L)'
;GVELTGTRQPGITATDIVLALTEFLRAERVVSSYLEFFGAGAAALTLGDRATISNMTPEFGATAAMFYIDEKTIDYLTLTARAPEQVQLVETYARQTGLWASELVEADYERVLTFDLSTVGRNMAGPSNPHRRVATSELASAGITGSSEHDPSLMPDGAVIIAAITSCTNTSNPRNVISAALLAKKANALGLTRKPWVKTSLAPGSKAVQLYLEDANLLTELERLGFGIVGFACTTCNGMSGALDPVIQKEVIDRDLYATAVLSGNRNFDGRIHPYAKQAFLASPPLVVAYAIAGTIRFDIEQDVLGHDPSGNPITLKDIWPSDEEIDAIVATSVKPEHFTQVYDPMFIKVKDVTEVTPPLYDWRPESTYIRRPPYWEGAL
;
A
#
# COMPACT_ATOMS: atom_id res chain seq x y z
N GLY A 1 -9.35 22.10 7.49
CA GLY A 1 -8.50 21.36 8.44
C GLY A 1 -9.07 19.99 8.75
N VAL A 2 -8.21 19.01 8.98
CA VAL A 2 -8.57 17.68 9.47
C VAL A 2 -7.78 17.42 10.76
N GLU A 3 -8.45 17.55 11.89
CA GLU A 3 -7.87 17.28 13.18
C GLU A 3 -7.86 15.77 13.45
N LEU A 4 -6.69 15.19 13.60
CA LEU A 4 -6.52 13.80 14.02
C LEU A 4 -6.35 13.75 15.53
N THR A 5 -7.25 13.05 16.21
CA THR A 5 -7.21 12.83 17.66
C THR A 5 -6.95 11.36 17.99
N GLY A 6 -6.78 11.05 19.27
CA GLY A 6 -6.52 9.69 19.72
C GLY A 6 -5.17 9.13 19.23
N THR A 7 -5.00 7.85 19.44
CA THR A 7 -3.79 7.11 19.04
C THR A 7 -4.16 5.83 18.30
N ARG A 8 -3.30 5.43 17.36
CA ARG A 8 -3.46 4.15 16.65
C ARG A 8 -3.47 2.99 17.66
N GLN A 9 -4.44 2.10 17.53
CA GLN A 9 -4.50 0.89 18.33
C GLN A 9 -3.40 -0.10 17.95
N PRO A 10 -2.90 -0.93 18.88
CA PRO A 10 -1.92 -1.97 18.58
C PRO A 10 -2.41 -2.91 17.47
N GLY A 11 -1.49 -3.27 16.56
CA GLY A 11 -1.79 -4.16 15.43
C GLY A 11 -2.59 -3.53 14.29
N ILE A 12 -2.92 -2.24 14.36
CA ILE A 12 -3.57 -1.48 13.27
C ILE A 12 -2.50 -0.87 12.37
N THR A 13 -2.66 -1.02 11.07
CA THR A 13 -1.71 -0.52 10.07
C THR A 13 -2.07 0.88 9.57
N ALA A 14 -1.11 1.56 8.94
CA ALA A 14 -1.40 2.82 8.23
C ALA A 14 -2.46 2.64 7.14
N THR A 15 -2.54 1.45 6.53
CA THR A 15 -3.56 1.11 5.54
C THR A 15 -4.96 1.11 6.15
N ASP A 16 -5.13 0.54 7.34
CA ASP A 16 -6.42 0.55 8.04
C ASP A 16 -6.87 1.97 8.32
N ILE A 17 -5.94 2.83 8.76
CA ILE A 17 -6.22 4.25 9.03
C ILE A 17 -6.64 4.97 7.75
N VAL A 18 -5.90 4.81 6.65
CA VAL A 18 -6.19 5.56 5.42
C VAL A 18 -7.46 5.10 4.74
N LEU A 19 -7.83 3.82 4.84
CA LEU A 19 -9.12 3.35 4.32
C LEU A 19 -10.29 3.90 5.14
N ALA A 20 -10.16 3.96 6.48
CA ALA A 20 -11.14 4.59 7.35
C ALA A 20 -11.28 6.11 7.09
N LEU A 21 -10.15 6.80 6.93
CA LEU A 21 -10.15 8.21 6.53
C LEU A 21 -10.77 8.42 5.15
N THR A 22 -10.53 7.51 4.20
CA THR A 22 -11.10 7.60 2.84
C THR A 22 -12.63 7.53 2.88
N GLU A 23 -13.20 6.61 3.66
CA GLU A 23 -14.65 6.52 3.88
C GLU A 23 -15.18 7.81 4.52
N PHE A 24 -14.57 8.24 5.63
CA PHE A 24 -14.96 9.42 6.37
C PHE A 24 -14.92 10.69 5.49
N LEU A 25 -13.80 10.96 4.84
CA LEU A 25 -13.63 12.16 4.02
C LEU A 25 -14.55 12.17 2.78
N ARG A 26 -14.85 10.99 2.21
CA ARG A 26 -15.85 10.91 1.14
C ARG A 26 -17.25 11.24 1.64
N ALA A 27 -17.62 10.80 2.83
CA ALA A 27 -18.89 11.15 3.46
C ALA A 27 -18.98 12.65 3.76
N GLU A 28 -17.86 13.27 4.16
CA GLU A 28 -17.72 14.71 4.40
C GLU A 28 -17.64 15.55 3.13
N ARG A 29 -17.65 14.94 1.95
CA ARG A 29 -17.69 15.61 0.64
C ARG A 29 -16.53 16.59 0.41
N VAL A 30 -15.32 16.16 0.71
CA VAL A 30 -14.08 16.97 0.53
C VAL A 30 -13.59 17.06 -0.91
N VAL A 31 -14.42 16.69 -1.89
CA VAL A 31 -14.06 16.73 -3.32
C VAL A 31 -13.62 18.14 -3.71
N SER A 32 -12.47 18.23 -4.38
CA SER A 32 -11.83 19.47 -4.80
C SER A 32 -11.29 20.37 -3.68
N SER A 33 -11.31 19.91 -2.43
CA SER A 33 -10.72 20.65 -1.31
C SER A 33 -9.21 20.45 -1.22
N TYR A 34 -8.53 21.38 -0.57
CA TYR A 34 -7.19 21.20 -0.01
C TYR A 34 -7.34 20.82 1.44
N LEU A 35 -6.69 19.76 1.86
CA LEU A 35 -6.76 19.27 3.24
C LEU A 35 -5.42 19.46 3.94
N GLU A 36 -5.45 19.90 5.18
CA GLU A 36 -4.31 19.96 6.08
C GLU A 36 -4.61 19.14 7.33
N PHE A 37 -3.79 18.12 7.58
CA PHE A 37 -3.91 17.25 8.74
C PHE A 37 -3.10 17.82 9.91
N PHE A 38 -3.72 17.90 11.08
CA PHE A 38 -3.09 18.42 12.29
C PHE A 38 -3.61 17.68 13.54
N GLY A 39 -3.20 18.13 14.72
CA GLY A 39 -3.62 17.60 16.01
C GLY A 39 -2.68 16.52 16.58
N ALA A 40 -2.97 16.08 17.80
CA ALA A 40 -2.15 15.14 18.53
C ALA A 40 -2.01 13.78 17.82
N GLY A 41 -3.08 13.32 17.15
CA GLY A 41 -3.04 12.11 16.33
C GLY A 41 -2.08 12.23 15.16
N ALA A 42 -2.09 13.38 14.43
CA ALA A 42 -1.14 13.63 13.34
C ALA A 42 0.31 13.67 13.84
N ALA A 43 0.56 14.27 15.00
CA ALA A 43 1.88 14.29 15.63
C ALA A 43 2.37 12.88 16.04
N ALA A 44 1.46 11.99 16.42
CA ALA A 44 1.81 10.61 16.79
C ALA A 44 2.19 9.73 15.57
N LEU A 45 1.66 10.01 14.38
CA LEU A 45 1.95 9.25 13.15
C LEU A 45 3.40 9.42 12.70
N THR A 46 3.99 8.34 12.19
CA THR A 46 5.30 8.41 11.51
C THR A 46 5.17 9.15 10.17
N LEU A 47 6.29 9.60 9.60
CA LEU A 47 6.24 10.21 8.27
C LEU A 47 5.72 9.23 7.21
N GLY A 48 6.07 7.94 7.33
CA GLY A 48 5.54 6.89 6.45
C GLY A 48 4.01 6.75 6.53
N ASP A 49 3.43 6.85 7.72
CA ASP A 49 1.97 6.83 7.92
C ASP A 49 1.32 8.06 7.29
N ARG A 50 1.89 9.26 7.50
CA ARG A 50 1.42 10.51 6.89
C ARG A 50 1.49 10.45 5.35
N ALA A 51 2.58 9.93 4.81
CA ALA A 51 2.74 9.74 3.37
C ALA A 51 1.71 8.75 2.80
N THR A 52 1.39 7.68 3.54
CA THR A 52 0.35 6.73 3.18
C THR A 52 -1.02 7.41 3.07
N ILE A 53 -1.35 8.30 4.02
CA ILE A 53 -2.60 9.07 4.02
C ILE A 53 -2.62 10.04 2.83
N SER A 54 -1.57 10.85 2.66
CA SER A 54 -1.50 11.84 1.57
C SER A 54 -1.53 11.20 0.19
N ASN A 55 -1.00 9.99 0.03
CA ASN A 55 -0.99 9.27 -1.25
C ASN A 55 -2.41 8.88 -1.71
N MET A 56 -3.35 8.69 -0.80
CA MET A 56 -4.74 8.36 -1.14
C MET A 56 -5.66 9.59 -1.31
N THR A 57 -5.08 10.77 -1.48
CA THR A 57 -5.85 12.00 -1.77
C THR A 57 -6.84 11.86 -2.92
N PRO A 58 -6.49 11.25 -4.08
CA PRO A 58 -7.45 11.06 -5.16
C PRO A 58 -8.61 10.12 -4.79
N GLU A 59 -8.39 9.16 -3.92
CA GLU A 59 -9.38 8.17 -3.52
C GLU A 59 -10.48 8.79 -2.65
N PHE A 60 -10.15 9.74 -1.77
CA PHE A 60 -11.19 10.52 -1.07
C PHE A 60 -11.61 11.77 -1.82
N GLY A 61 -10.97 12.10 -2.95
CA GLY A 61 -11.41 13.09 -3.92
C GLY A 61 -10.94 14.52 -3.66
N ALA A 62 -10.04 14.74 -2.69
CA ALA A 62 -9.45 16.06 -2.45
C ALA A 62 -8.42 16.40 -3.56
N THR A 63 -8.10 17.66 -3.69
CA THR A 63 -7.08 18.16 -4.62
C THR A 63 -5.68 17.93 -4.08
N ALA A 64 -5.47 18.21 -2.79
CA ALA A 64 -4.23 17.97 -2.06
C ALA A 64 -4.54 17.60 -0.61
N ALA A 65 -3.64 16.82 0.00
CA ALA A 65 -3.70 16.46 1.40
C ALA A 65 -2.29 16.53 1.99
N MET A 66 -2.11 17.39 2.96
CA MET A 66 -0.81 17.80 3.46
C MET A 66 -0.71 17.59 4.96
N PHE A 67 0.51 17.35 5.41
CA PHE A 67 0.91 17.42 6.80
C PHE A 67 1.95 18.52 6.96
N TYR A 68 2.07 19.04 8.15
CA TYR A 68 3.10 19.99 8.51
C TYR A 68 4.51 19.36 8.50
N ILE A 69 5.53 20.22 8.51
CA ILE A 69 6.93 19.82 8.64
C ILE A 69 7.31 19.85 10.13
N ASP A 70 7.90 18.78 10.63
CA ASP A 70 8.35 18.61 12.01
C ASP A 70 9.64 17.79 12.10
N GLU A 71 10.05 17.45 13.32
CA GLU A 71 11.23 16.63 13.59
C GLU A 71 11.19 15.29 12.85
N LYS A 72 10.01 14.66 12.70
CA LYS A 72 9.87 13.38 11.98
C LYS A 72 10.17 13.53 10.49
N THR A 73 9.92 14.71 9.92
CA THR A 73 10.31 15.03 8.55
C THR A 73 11.83 15.08 8.44
N ILE A 74 12.50 15.71 9.39
CA ILE A 74 13.96 15.79 9.45
C ILE A 74 14.59 14.41 9.63
N ASP A 75 14.06 13.60 10.54
CA ASP A 75 14.50 12.22 10.75
C ASP A 75 14.40 11.38 9.46
N TYR A 76 13.30 11.52 8.72
CA TYR A 76 13.12 10.83 7.44
C TYR A 76 14.10 11.30 6.37
N LEU A 77 14.36 12.59 6.24
CA LEU A 77 15.35 13.11 5.30
C LEU A 77 16.75 12.57 5.62
N THR A 78 17.08 12.50 6.90
CA THR A 78 18.34 11.93 7.39
C THR A 78 18.41 10.42 7.09
N LEU A 79 17.36 9.66 7.43
CA LEU A 79 17.27 8.23 7.16
C LEU A 79 17.38 7.90 5.66
N THR A 80 16.84 8.76 4.81
CA THR A 80 16.90 8.60 3.34
C THR A 80 18.15 9.21 2.71
N ALA A 81 19.18 9.48 3.53
CA ALA A 81 20.52 9.94 3.13
C ALA A 81 20.55 11.27 2.39
N ARG A 82 19.70 12.22 2.74
CA ARG A 82 19.87 13.60 2.26
C ARG A 82 21.10 14.23 2.90
N ALA A 83 21.83 15.04 2.13
CA ALA A 83 23.01 15.73 2.62
C ALA A 83 22.67 16.59 3.86
N PRO A 84 23.53 16.60 4.90
CA PRO A 84 23.25 17.36 6.13
C PRO A 84 22.92 18.82 5.90
N GLU A 85 23.59 19.45 4.93
CA GLU A 85 23.37 20.85 4.56
C GLU A 85 21.96 21.06 3.96
N GLN A 86 21.46 20.07 3.20
CA GLN A 86 20.11 20.09 2.64
C GLN A 86 19.07 19.90 3.76
N VAL A 87 19.32 19.00 4.69
CA VAL A 87 18.44 18.77 5.84
C VAL A 87 18.33 20.03 6.69
N GLN A 88 19.47 20.66 7.00
CA GLN A 88 19.52 21.93 7.72
C GLN A 88 18.79 23.07 6.96
N LEU A 89 18.96 23.14 5.63
CA LEU A 89 18.27 24.12 4.80
C LEU A 89 16.74 23.94 4.89
N VAL A 90 16.25 22.72 4.79
CA VAL A 90 14.80 22.40 4.88
C VAL A 90 14.25 22.83 6.23
N GLU A 91 14.93 22.48 7.33
CA GLU A 91 14.49 22.86 8.67
C GLU A 91 14.49 24.38 8.85
N THR A 92 15.59 25.04 8.49
CA THR A 92 15.71 26.49 8.62
C THR A 92 14.64 27.22 7.79
N TYR A 93 14.45 26.80 6.55
CA TYR A 93 13.43 27.38 5.67
C TYR A 93 12.02 27.19 6.24
N ALA A 94 11.67 25.98 6.67
CA ALA A 94 10.35 25.68 7.20
C ALA A 94 10.03 26.53 8.45
N ARG A 95 11.02 26.69 9.35
CA ARG A 95 10.85 27.55 10.55
C ARG A 95 10.71 29.03 10.19
N GLN A 96 11.53 29.55 9.27
CA GLN A 96 11.51 30.96 8.88
C GLN A 96 10.27 31.36 8.06
N THR A 97 9.65 30.41 7.36
CA THR A 97 8.48 30.68 6.52
C THR A 97 7.15 30.30 7.18
N GLY A 98 7.17 29.88 8.46
CA GLY A 98 5.96 29.49 9.18
C GLY A 98 5.34 28.15 8.75
N LEU A 99 6.11 27.27 8.09
CA LEU A 99 5.66 25.94 7.68
C LEU A 99 5.97 24.84 8.71
N TRP A 100 6.65 25.22 9.79
CA TRP A 100 6.96 24.29 10.87
C TRP A 100 5.75 24.07 11.77
N ALA A 101 5.61 22.86 12.30
CA ALA A 101 4.44 22.44 13.08
C ALA A 101 4.01 23.41 14.17
N SER A 102 4.96 24.00 14.93
CA SER A 102 4.66 24.95 16.00
C SER A 102 4.13 26.30 15.50
N GLU A 103 4.41 26.65 14.26
CA GLU A 103 3.99 27.92 13.66
C GLU A 103 2.57 27.84 13.06
N LEU A 104 2.02 26.63 12.89
CA LEU A 104 0.72 26.38 12.26
C LEU A 104 -0.43 26.27 13.29
N VAL A 105 -0.18 26.54 14.56
CA VAL A 105 -1.15 26.34 15.67
C VAL A 105 -2.39 27.23 15.53
N GLU A 106 -2.29 28.34 14.82
CA GLU A 106 -3.38 29.32 14.65
C GLU A 106 -3.91 29.37 13.19
N ALA A 107 -3.73 28.31 12.42
CA ALA A 107 -4.24 28.28 11.06
C ALA A 107 -5.77 28.40 11.03
N ASP A 108 -6.27 29.35 10.23
CA ASP A 108 -7.72 29.56 10.03
C ASP A 108 -8.20 28.74 8.84
N TYR A 109 -9.08 27.77 9.11
CA TYR A 109 -9.65 26.89 8.11
C TYR A 109 -11.11 27.25 7.84
N GLU A 110 -11.53 27.17 6.59
CA GLU A 110 -12.94 27.34 6.21
C GLU A 110 -13.83 26.30 6.94
N ARG A 111 -13.31 25.10 7.15
CA ARG A 111 -13.98 24.01 7.86
C ARG A 111 -12.96 23.12 8.57
N VAL A 112 -13.29 22.69 9.76
CA VAL A 112 -12.52 21.70 10.51
C VAL A 112 -13.34 20.42 10.66
N LEU A 113 -12.72 19.29 10.31
CA LEU A 113 -13.23 17.95 10.55
C LEU A 113 -12.38 17.29 11.64
N THR A 114 -13.00 16.49 12.49
CA THR A 114 -12.27 15.75 13.53
C THR A 114 -12.41 14.25 13.30
N PHE A 115 -11.29 13.54 13.36
CA PHE A 115 -11.23 12.09 13.19
C PHE A 115 -10.40 11.46 14.31
N ASP A 116 -10.99 10.49 15.03
CA ASP A 116 -10.33 9.80 16.15
C ASP A 116 -9.69 8.49 15.67
N LEU A 117 -8.35 8.46 15.68
CA LEU A 117 -7.54 7.30 15.28
C LEU A 117 -7.79 6.07 16.16
N SER A 118 -8.24 6.26 17.42
CA SER A 118 -8.50 5.16 18.35
C SER A 118 -9.73 4.32 17.96
N THR A 119 -10.59 4.85 17.11
CA THR A 119 -11.79 4.15 16.62
C THR A 119 -11.51 3.21 15.45
N VAL A 120 -10.32 3.27 14.88
CA VAL A 120 -9.97 2.47 13.71
C VAL A 120 -9.63 1.04 14.12
N GLY A 121 -10.42 0.10 13.64
CA GLY A 121 -10.13 -1.33 13.69
C GLY A 121 -9.53 -1.84 12.37
N ARG A 122 -9.11 -3.11 12.35
CA ARG A 122 -8.68 -3.78 11.12
C ARG A 122 -9.82 -3.78 10.11
N ASN A 123 -9.51 -3.43 8.88
CA ASN A 123 -10.54 -3.26 7.87
C ASN A 123 -10.00 -3.52 6.45
N MET A 124 -10.91 -3.58 5.50
CA MET A 124 -10.63 -3.61 4.08
C MET A 124 -11.66 -2.78 3.32
N ALA A 125 -11.39 -2.44 2.07
CA ALA A 125 -12.32 -1.69 1.25
C ALA A 125 -12.67 -2.45 -0.03
N GLY A 126 -13.94 -2.64 -0.26
CA GLY A 126 -14.46 -3.36 -1.42
C GLY A 126 -15.97 -3.58 -1.36
N PRO A 127 -16.49 -4.29 -2.37
CA PRO A 127 -15.78 -5.07 -3.41
C PRO A 127 -15.23 -4.26 -4.59
N SER A 128 -15.52 -2.97 -4.74
CA SER A 128 -15.19 -2.24 -5.97
C SER A 128 -14.83 -0.76 -5.81
N ASN A 129 -14.78 -0.24 -4.58
CA ASN A 129 -14.44 1.16 -4.35
C ASN A 129 -13.59 1.36 -3.09
N PRO A 130 -12.60 2.27 -3.11
CA PRO A 130 -11.72 2.51 -1.97
C PRO A 130 -12.43 3.05 -0.72
N HIS A 131 -13.56 3.72 -0.89
CA HIS A 131 -14.35 4.30 0.21
C HIS A 131 -15.46 3.37 0.73
N ARG A 132 -15.60 2.17 0.18
CA ARG A 132 -16.50 1.14 0.71
C ARG A 132 -15.75 0.28 1.73
N ARG A 133 -15.40 0.88 2.84
CA ARG A 133 -14.71 0.21 3.93
C ARG A 133 -15.66 -0.71 4.69
N VAL A 134 -15.14 -1.85 5.09
CA VAL A 134 -15.81 -2.80 5.99
C VAL A 134 -14.78 -3.26 7.04
N ALA A 135 -15.14 -3.22 8.32
CA ALA A 135 -14.29 -3.80 9.35
C ALA A 135 -14.19 -5.33 9.15
N THR A 136 -13.02 -5.90 9.40
CA THR A 136 -12.83 -7.36 9.23
C THR A 136 -13.75 -8.18 10.14
N SER A 137 -14.15 -7.62 11.29
CA SER A 137 -15.15 -8.20 12.20
C SER A 137 -16.60 -8.10 11.69
N GLU A 138 -16.86 -7.34 10.63
CA GLU A 138 -18.20 -7.09 10.09
C GLU A 138 -18.42 -7.70 8.70
N LEU A 139 -17.45 -8.44 8.16
CA LEU A 139 -17.51 -9.01 6.82
C LEU A 139 -18.73 -9.95 6.65
N ALA A 140 -19.08 -10.69 7.69
CA ALA A 140 -20.25 -11.58 7.68
C ALA A 140 -21.57 -10.78 7.57
N SER A 141 -21.75 -9.74 8.39
CA SER A 141 -22.94 -8.89 8.34
C SER A 141 -23.05 -8.08 7.05
N ALA A 142 -21.90 -7.79 6.41
CA ALA A 142 -21.83 -7.16 5.09
C ALA A 142 -22.08 -8.14 3.94
N GLY A 143 -22.32 -9.44 4.21
CA GLY A 143 -22.57 -10.46 3.21
C GLY A 143 -21.33 -10.85 2.38
N ILE A 144 -20.13 -10.53 2.87
CA ILE A 144 -18.85 -10.82 2.19
C ILE A 144 -18.37 -12.21 2.59
N THR A 145 -18.34 -12.52 3.90
CA THR A 145 -18.04 -13.86 4.39
C THR A 145 -19.32 -14.68 4.57
N GLY A 146 -19.19 -15.98 4.55
CA GLY A 146 -20.30 -16.89 4.80
C GLY A 146 -19.88 -18.33 4.50
N SER A 147 -20.41 -19.29 5.24
CA SER A 147 -20.14 -20.70 5.00
C SER A 147 -20.71 -21.13 3.65
N SER A 148 -19.88 -21.24 2.65
CA SER A 148 -20.21 -22.09 1.50
C SER A 148 -19.71 -23.50 1.83
N GLU A 149 -20.60 -24.47 1.93
CA GLU A 149 -20.19 -25.85 1.81
C GLU A 149 -19.46 -25.98 0.48
N HIS A 150 -18.17 -26.22 0.52
CA HIS A 150 -17.39 -26.39 -0.70
C HIS A 150 -16.58 -27.67 -0.60
N ASP A 151 -16.44 -28.34 -1.72
CA ASP A 151 -15.51 -29.45 -1.86
C ASP A 151 -14.07 -28.92 -1.73
N PRO A 152 -13.30 -29.34 -0.73
CA PRO A 152 -11.94 -28.83 -0.52
C PRO A 152 -10.98 -29.18 -1.67
N SER A 153 -11.36 -30.07 -2.59
CA SER A 153 -10.59 -30.38 -3.80
C SER A 153 -10.81 -29.38 -4.94
N LEU A 154 -11.84 -28.52 -4.85
CA LEU A 154 -12.22 -27.55 -5.86
C LEU A 154 -11.95 -26.12 -5.36
N MET A 155 -11.79 -25.20 -6.30
CA MET A 155 -11.70 -23.77 -5.97
C MET A 155 -13.07 -23.25 -5.47
N PRO A 156 -13.14 -22.61 -4.28
CA PRO A 156 -14.41 -22.14 -3.74
C PRO A 156 -14.98 -20.95 -4.52
N ASP A 157 -16.28 -20.72 -4.42
CA ASP A 157 -16.84 -19.42 -4.81
C ASP A 157 -16.28 -18.32 -3.88
N GLY A 158 -15.98 -17.14 -4.45
CA GLY A 158 -15.22 -16.11 -3.72
C GLY A 158 -13.73 -16.41 -3.60
N ALA A 159 -13.19 -17.39 -4.37
CA ALA A 159 -11.78 -17.71 -4.37
C ALA A 159 -10.92 -16.48 -4.62
N VAL A 160 -9.90 -16.30 -3.80
CA VAL A 160 -8.86 -15.27 -4.01
C VAL A 160 -7.92 -15.80 -5.09
N ILE A 161 -8.08 -15.31 -6.32
CA ILE A 161 -7.23 -15.68 -7.46
C ILE A 161 -6.00 -14.79 -7.60
N ILE A 162 -6.02 -13.60 -6.99
CA ILE A 162 -4.90 -12.66 -6.95
C ILE A 162 -4.75 -12.13 -5.53
N ALA A 163 -3.54 -12.23 -4.99
CA ALA A 163 -3.12 -11.59 -3.76
C ALA A 163 -1.84 -10.78 -4.04
N ALA A 164 -1.92 -9.45 -4.01
CA ALA A 164 -0.83 -8.60 -4.46
C ALA A 164 -0.43 -7.55 -3.43
N ILE A 165 0.84 -7.57 -3.02
CA ILE A 165 1.46 -6.47 -2.30
C ILE A 165 2.01 -5.50 -3.35
N THR A 166 1.36 -4.35 -3.52
CA THR A 166 1.68 -3.39 -4.59
C THR A 166 2.17 -2.05 -4.04
N SER A 167 2.89 -1.31 -4.86
CA SER A 167 3.87 -0.33 -4.42
C SER A 167 3.34 1.00 -3.89
N CYS A 168 2.28 1.54 -4.44
CA CYS A 168 2.01 2.98 -4.33
C CYS A 168 1.97 3.51 -2.90
N THR A 169 1.03 3.03 -2.10
CA THR A 169 0.72 3.59 -0.78
C THR A 169 1.44 2.84 0.35
N ASN A 170 1.55 1.54 0.21
CA ASN A 170 1.84 0.65 1.34
C ASN A 170 3.31 0.27 1.46
N THR A 171 4.03 0.12 0.35
CA THR A 171 5.44 -0.30 0.40
C THR A 171 6.41 0.86 0.60
N SER A 172 5.97 2.11 0.44
CA SER A 172 6.74 3.30 0.82
C SER A 172 6.83 3.49 2.33
N ASN A 173 5.91 2.89 3.07
CA ASN A 173 5.98 2.82 4.53
C ASN A 173 6.63 1.48 4.94
N PRO A 174 7.87 1.50 5.48
CA PRO A 174 8.57 0.28 5.85
C PRO A 174 7.78 -0.61 6.83
N ARG A 175 7.04 -0.02 7.75
CA ARG A 175 6.22 -0.76 8.72
C ARG A 175 5.20 -1.66 8.03
N ASN A 176 4.57 -1.21 6.96
CA ASN A 176 3.54 -1.96 6.25
C ASN A 176 4.11 -3.21 5.56
N VAL A 177 5.22 -3.08 4.84
CA VAL A 177 5.79 -4.23 4.13
C VAL A 177 6.53 -5.18 5.07
N ILE A 178 7.19 -4.65 6.11
CA ILE A 178 7.84 -5.47 7.14
C ILE A 178 6.80 -6.27 7.93
N SER A 179 5.64 -5.70 8.26
CA SER A 179 4.56 -6.43 8.92
C SER A 179 4.06 -7.61 8.08
N ALA A 180 3.92 -7.44 6.77
CA ALA A 180 3.58 -8.54 5.87
C ALA A 180 4.64 -9.64 5.85
N ALA A 181 5.91 -9.24 5.82
CA ALA A 181 7.03 -10.17 5.78
C ALA A 181 7.21 -10.92 7.12
N LEU A 182 6.97 -10.27 8.26
CA LEU A 182 6.95 -10.91 9.56
C LEU A 182 5.77 -11.90 9.70
N LEU A 183 4.59 -11.54 9.20
CA LEU A 183 3.46 -12.45 9.14
C LEU A 183 3.80 -13.68 8.28
N ALA A 184 4.40 -13.48 7.12
CA ALA A 184 4.86 -14.57 6.25
C ALA A 184 5.88 -15.47 6.97
N LYS A 185 6.84 -14.90 7.70
CA LYS A 185 7.82 -15.63 8.50
C LYS A 185 7.15 -16.51 9.56
N LYS A 186 6.20 -15.95 10.32
CA LYS A 186 5.45 -16.69 11.34
C LYS A 186 4.61 -17.81 10.71
N ALA A 187 3.93 -17.53 9.60
CA ALA A 187 3.15 -18.51 8.86
C ALA A 187 4.01 -19.67 8.35
N ASN A 188 5.18 -19.38 7.74
CA ASN A 188 6.14 -20.37 7.28
C ASN A 188 6.67 -21.25 8.42
N ALA A 189 6.97 -20.64 9.57
CA ALA A 189 7.46 -21.39 10.76
C ALA A 189 6.42 -22.38 11.28
N LEU A 190 5.14 -22.11 11.09
CA LEU A 190 4.01 -22.96 11.46
C LEU A 190 3.57 -23.91 10.33
N GLY A 191 4.26 -23.90 9.18
CA GLY A 191 3.95 -24.79 8.06
C GLY A 191 2.77 -24.34 7.20
N LEU A 192 2.25 -23.13 7.36
CA LEU A 192 1.20 -22.60 6.51
C LEU A 192 1.71 -22.28 5.11
N THR A 193 0.88 -22.49 4.11
CA THR A 193 1.17 -22.18 2.71
C THR A 193 -0.01 -21.44 2.06
N ARG A 194 0.26 -20.66 1.00
CA ARG A 194 -0.82 -20.11 0.19
C ARG A 194 -1.59 -21.21 -0.53
N LYS A 195 -2.85 -20.95 -0.88
CA LYS A 195 -3.62 -21.88 -1.70
C LYS A 195 -3.06 -21.93 -3.13
N PRO A 196 -3.10 -23.10 -3.79
CA PRO A 196 -2.46 -23.29 -5.11
C PRO A 196 -3.06 -22.42 -6.22
N TRP A 197 -4.32 -22.04 -6.12
CA TRP A 197 -4.99 -21.18 -7.10
C TRP A 197 -4.70 -19.67 -6.92
N VAL A 198 -4.05 -19.26 -5.83
CA VAL A 198 -3.76 -17.84 -5.56
C VAL A 198 -2.48 -17.43 -6.28
N LYS A 199 -2.59 -16.53 -7.23
CA LYS A 199 -1.45 -15.84 -7.83
C LYS A 199 -0.99 -14.73 -6.89
N THR A 200 0.22 -14.85 -6.36
CA THR A 200 0.82 -13.88 -5.45
C THR A 200 1.86 -13.02 -6.17
N SER A 201 2.05 -11.79 -5.73
CA SER A 201 3.09 -10.90 -6.24
C SER A 201 3.50 -9.85 -5.21
N LEU A 202 4.77 -9.44 -5.27
CA LEU A 202 5.33 -8.30 -4.56
C LEU A 202 5.85 -7.29 -5.59
N ALA A 203 5.37 -6.05 -5.53
CA ALA A 203 5.86 -4.97 -6.38
C ALA A 203 6.21 -3.75 -5.51
N PRO A 204 7.44 -3.68 -4.97
CA PRO A 204 7.87 -2.55 -4.17
C PRO A 204 7.95 -1.25 -4.98
N GLY A 205 7.82 -0.10 -4.32
CA GLY A 205 7.98 1.21 -4.96
C GLY A 205 9.42 1.55 -5.32
N SER A 206 10.39 0.89 -4.71
CA SER A 206 11.81 1.14 -4.90
C SER A 206 12.64 -0.10 -4.59
N LYS A 207 13.83 -0.19 -5.23
CA LYS A 207 14.84 -1.20 -4.86
C LYS A 207 15.34 -1.05 -3.42
N ALA A 208 15.24 0.12 -2.80
CA ALA A 208 15.57 0.29 -1.39
C ALA A 208 14.71 -0.61 -0.48
N VAL A 209 13.44 -0.85 -0.86
CA VAL A 209 12.56 -1.79 -0.15
C VAL A 209 13.08 -3.22 -0.23
N GLN A 210 13.55 -3.65 -1.40
CA GLN A 210 14.20 -4.95 -1.55
C GLN A 210 15.41 -5.07 -0.63
N LEU A 211 16.30 -4.08 -0.64
CA LEU A 211 17.54 -4.10 0.14
C LEU A 211 17.29 -4.21 1.63
N TYR A 212 16.35 -3.46 2.21
CA TYR A 212 16.09 -3.61 3.64
C TYR A 212 15.31 -4.88 4.01
N LEU A 213 14.52 -5.45 3.09
CA LEU A 213 13.91 -6.78 3.30
C LEU A 213 14.96 -7.90 3.25
N GLU A 214 15.97 -7.77 2.37
CA GLU A 214 17.12 -8.68 2.30
C GLU A 214 17.98 -8.58 3.60
N ASP A 215 18.27 -7.36 4.04
CA ASP A 215 19.05 -7.10 5.27
C ASP A 215 18.34 -7.64 6.52
N ALA A 216 17.01 -7.58 6.54
CA ALA A 216 16.17 -8.17 7.58
C ALA A 216 16.02 -9.70 7.48
N ASN A 217 16.52 -10.34 6.41
CA ASN A 217 16.26 -11.74 6.07
C ASN A 217 14.75 -12.08 5.98
N LEU A 218 13.97 -11.14 5.46
CA LEU A 218 12.51 -11.26 5.34
C LEU A 218 12.02 -11.44 3.90
N LEU A 219 12.81 -11.07 2.89
CA LEU A 219 12.40 -11.22 1.49
C LEU A 219 12.12 -12.70 1.16
N THR A 220 13.01 -13.60 1.56
CA THR A 220 12.88 -15.05 1.36
C THR A 220 11.63 -15.62 2.04
N GLU A 221 11.16 -15.03 3.13
CA GLU A 221 9.95 -15.47 3.82
C GLU A 221 8.68 -15.13 3.02
N LEU A 222 8.67 -13.97 2.37
CA LEU A 222 7.62 -13.61 1.41
C LEU A 222 7.66 -14.52 0.17
N GLU A 223 8.85 -14.78 -0.39
CA GLU A 223 9.04 -15.65 -1.56
C GLU A 223 8.58 -17.08 -1.31
N ARG A 224 8.76 -17.63 -0.10
CA ARG A 224 8.26 -18.97 0.27
C ARG A 224 6.74 -19.06 0.16
N LEU A 225 6.01 -17.98 0.42
CA LEU A 225 4.57 -17.88 0.19
C LEU A 225 4.22 -17.44 -1.24
N GLY A 226 5.22 -17.37 -2.14
CA GLY A 226 5.07 -17.02 -3.54
C GLY A 226 5.03 -15.53 -3.83
N PHE A 227 5.23 -14.65 -2.84
CA PHE A 227 5.31 -13.20 -3.04
C PHE A 227 6.71 -12.79 -3.54
N GLY A 228 7.07 -13.23 -4.73
CA GLY A 228 8.29 -12.77 -5.40
C GLY A 228 8.15 -11.37 -5.99
N ILE A 229 9.29 -10.65 -6.12
CA ILE A 229 9.33 -9.33 -6.75
C ILE A 229 9.08 -9.47 -8.25
N VAL A 230 8.02 -8.84 -8.74
CA VAL A 230 7.63 -8.83 -10.17
C VAL A 230 7.95 -7.51 -10.88
N GLY A 231 8.30 -6.48 -10.13
CA GLY A 231 8.65 -5.15 -10.64
C GLY A 231 8.73 -4.12 -9.52
N PHE A 232 9.19 -2.92 -9.84
CA PHE A 232 9.30 -1.79 -8.91
C PHE A 232 8.38 -0.65 -9.36
N ALA A 233 7.07 -0.90 -9.35
CA ALA A 233 6.08 0.05 -9.84
C ALA A 233 4.67 -0.31 -9.39
N CYS A 234 3.72 0.54 -9.73
CA CYS A 234 2.31 0.21 -9.66
C CYS A 234 1.99 -0.87 -10.70
N THR A 235 1.85 -2.10 -10.28
CA THR A 235 1.56 -3.25 -11.16
C THR A 235 0.08 -3.63 -11.09
N THR A 236 -0.31 -4.46 -10.15
CA THR A 236 -1.68 -5.00 -10.02
C THR A 236 -2.75 -3.91 -9.91
N CYS A 237 -2.49 -2.83 -9.17
CA CYS A 237 -3.41 -1.70 -9.04
C CYS A 237 -3.71 -0.99 -10.39
N ASN A 238 -2.87 -1.17 -11.40
CA ASN A 238 -3.06 -0.67 -12.77
C ASN A 238 -3.48 -1.74 -13.77
N GLY A 239 -3.90 -2.93 -13.30
CA GLY A 239 -4.32 -4.02 -14.17
C GLY A 239 -3.16 -4.84 -14.75
N MET A 240 -1.93 -4.65 -14.26
CA MET A 240 -0.75 -5.42 -14.68
C MET A 240 -0.53 -6.65 -13.81
N SER A 241 -1.59 -7.40 -13.55
CA SER A 241 -1.54 -8.64 -12.74
C SER A 241 -0.95 -9.82 -13.52
N GLY A 242 -0.84 -9.69 -14.84
CA GLY A 242 -0.42 -10.75 -15.74
C GLY A 242 -1.45 -11.88 -15.87
N ALA A 243 -1.21 -12.84 -16.76
CA ALA A 243 -2.12 -13.96 -17.00
C ALA A 243 -2.25 -14.86 -15.75
N LEU A 244 -3.41 -15.43 -15.54
CA LEU A 244 -3.61 -16.54 -14.60
C LEU A 244 -3.03 -17.83 -15.17
N ASP A 245 -2.80 -18.80 -14.28
CA ASP A 245 -2.58 -20.18 -14.71
C ASP A 245 -3.76 -20.64 -15.58
N PRO A 246 -3.53 -21.28 -16.75
CA PRO A 246 -4.60 -21.67 -17.65
C PRO A 246 -5.63 -22.61 -17.01
N VAL A 247 -5.22 -23.47 -16.07
CA VAL A 247 -6.13 -24.37 -15.34
C VAL A 247 -7.04 -23.57 -14.43
N ILE A 248 -6.48 -22.64 -13.67
CA ILE A 248 -7.24 -21.73 -12.77
C ILE A 248 -8.19 -20.85 -13.58
N GLN A 249 -7.69 -20.26 -14.67
CA GLN A 249 -8.52 -19.43 -15.55
C GLN A 249 -9.71 -20.22 -16.10
N LYS A 250 -9.45 -21.44 -16.57
CA LYS A 250 -10.50 -22.32 -17.11
C LYS A 250 -11.55 -22.64 -16.05
N GLU A 251 -11.14 -22.98 -14.82
CA GLU A 251 -12.07 -23.29 -13.75
C GLU A 251 -12.93 -22.08 -13.36
N VAL A 252 -12.34 -20.86 -13.30
CA VAL A 252 -13.09 -19.62 -13.06
C VAL A 252 -14.17 -19.41 -14.11
N ILE A 253 -13.84 -19.63 -15.40
CA ILE A 253 -14.77 -19.42 -16.52
C ILE A 253 -15.87 -20.50 -16.53
N ASP A 254 -15.48 -21.78 -16.50
CA ASP A 254 -16.40 -22.92 -16.65
C ASP A 254 -17.44 -22.98 -15.51
N ARG A 255 -17.05 -22.60 -14.31
CA ARG A 255 -17.90 -22.61 -13.14
C ARG A 255 -18.52 -21.24 -12.81
N ASP A 256 -18.24 -20.24 -13.63
CA ASP A 256 -18.69 -18.84 -13.44
C ASP A 256 -18.43 -18.31 -12.01
N LEU A 257 -17.29 -18.68 -11.44
CA LEU A 257 -16.94 -18.35 -10.05
C LEU A 257 -16.90 -16.83 -9.81
N TYR A 258 -17.34 -16.42 -8.63
CA TYR A 258 -17.21 -15.05 -8.18
C TYR A 258 -15.81 -14.76 -7.63
N ALA A 259 -14.83 -14.88 -8.53
CA ALA A 259 -13.41 -14.81 -8.20
C ALA A 259 -13.01 -13.40 -7.70
N THR A 260 -12.07 -13.38 -6.76
CA THR A 260 -11.71 -12.18 -5.97
C THR A 260 -10.23 -11.83 -6.15
N ALA A 261 -9.93 -10.53 -6.15
CA ALA A 261 -8.58 -10.02 -5.93
C ALA A 261 -8.49 -9.34 -4.55
N VAL A 262 -7.40 -9.56 -3.82
CA VAL A 262 -7.05 -8.83 -2.59
C VAL A 262 -5.69 -8.19 -2.80
N LEU A 263 -5.61 -6.87 -2.63
CA LEU A 263 -4.39 -6.13 -2.93
C LEU A 263 -4.17 -4.96 -1.98
N SER A 264 -2.91 -4.63 -1.72
CA SER A 264 -2.52 -3.46 -0.93
C SER A 264 -2.36 -2.20 -1.80
N GLY A 265 -3.22 -2.04 -2.80
CA GLY A 265 -3.22 -0.89 -3.70
C GLY A 265 -4.17 0.23 -3.25
N ASN A 266 -4.39 1.20 -4.14
CA ASN A 266 -5.26 2.36 -3.89
C ASN A 266 -6.63 2.22 -4.56
N ARG A 267 -6.72 1.46 -5.66
CA ARG A 267 -7.90 1.43 -6.53
C ARG A 267 -8.29 0.01 -6.84
N ASN A 268 -9.59 -0.27 -6.70
CA ASN A 268 -10.16 -1.60 -6.91
C ASN A 268 -11.47 -1.53 -7.72
N PHE A 269 -11.58 -0.57 -8.65
CA PHE A 269 -12.76 -0.44 -9.51
C PHE A 269 -13.00 -1.68 -10.35
N ASP A 270 -14.24 -1.93 -10.69
CA ASP A 270 -14.66 -3.07 -11.50
C ASP A 270 -13.85 -3.18 -12.80
N GLY A 271 -13.36 -4.39 -13.09
CA GLY A 271 -12.57 -4.68 -14.28
C GLY A 271 -11.14 -4.12 -14.29
N ARG A 272 -10.75 -3.31 -13.28
CA ARG A 272 -9.44 -2.67 -13.25
C ARG A 272 -8.30 -3.60 -12.91
N ILE A 273 -8.54 -4.56 -12.01
CA ILE A 273 -7.45 -5.38 -11.43
C ILE A 273 -7.10 -6.55 -12.34
N HIS A 274 -8.12 -7.29 -12.76
CA HIS A 274 -7.98 -8.41 -13.69
C HIS A 274 -9.33 -8.74 -14.33
N PRO A 275 -9.38 -9.14 -15.63
CA PRO A 275 -10.65 -9.42 -16.32
C PRO A 275 -11.50 -10.53 -15.66
N TYR A 276 -10.85 -11.48 -14.98
CA TYR A 276 -11.53 -12.61 -14.33
C TYR A 276 -11.81 -12.37 -12.83
N ALA A 277 -11.33 -11.28 -12.24
CA ALA A 277 -11.69 -10.91 -10.88
C ALA A 277 -12.98 -10.08 -10.89
N LYS A 278 -14.09 -10.70 -10.51
CA LYS A 278 -15.41 -10.04 -10.46
C LYS A 278 -15.53 -9.04 -9.31
N GLN A 279 -14.65 -9.13 -8.32
CA GLN A 279 -14.56 -8.22 -7.19
C GLN A 279 -13.11 -8.04 -6.75
N ALA A 280 -12.83 -6.91 -6.14
CA ALA A 280 -11.51 -6.62 -5.61
C ALA A 280 -11.59 -5.88 -4.27
N PHE A 281 -10.74 -6.26 -3.33
CA PHE A 281 -10.64 -5.63 -2.02
C PHE A 281 -9.27 -5.02 -1.81
N LEU A 282 -9.25 -3.78 -1.33
CA LEU A 282 -8.04 -3.16 -0.79
C LEU A 282 -7.87 -3.61 0.66
N ALA A 283 -6.67 -3.99 1.01
CA ALA A 283 -6.33 -4.45 2.35
C ALA A 283 -4.88 -4.10 2.70
N SER A 284 -4.55 -4.12 3.98
CA SER A 284 -3.15 -3.96 4.40
C SER A 284 -2.27 -5.11 3.87
N PRO A 285 -0.97 -4.87 3.64
CA PRO A 285 -0.05 -5.91 3.18
C PRO A 285 -0.09 -7.22 4.00
N PRO A 286 -0.11 -7.19 5.35
CA PRO A 286 -0.26 -8.44 6.11
C PRO A 286 -1.60 -9.13 5.89
N LEU A 287 -2.71 -8.40 5.72
CA LEU A 287 -3.99 -9.02 5.36
C LEU A 287 -3.96 -9.65 3.95
N VAL A 288 -3.25 -9.05 3.00
CA VAL A 288 -3.05 -9.66 1.67
C VAL A 288 -2.38 -11.02 1.78
N VAL A 289 -1.34 -11.14 2.63
CA VAL A 289 -0.67 -12.43 2.89
C VAL A 289 -1.63 -13.43 3.55
N ALA A 290 -2.40 -12.98 4.55
CA ALA A 290 -3.37 -13.83 5.25
C ALA A 290 -4.44 -14.37 4.30
N TYR A 291 -4.98 -13.53 3.39
CA TYR A 291 -5.96 -13.97 2.40
C TYR A 291 -5.37 -14.89 1.30
N ALA A 292 -4.07 -14.79 1.02
CA ALA A 292 -3.41 -15.77 0.16
C ALA A 292 -3.38 -17.17 0.81
N ILE A 293 -3.22 -17.23 2.13
CA ILE A 293 -3.27 -18.48 2.91
C ILE A 293 -4.72 -18.98 3.02
N ALA A 294 -5.67 -18.12 3.36
CA ALA A 294 -7.09 -18.46 3.42
C ALA A 294 -7.65 -18.94 2.06
N GLY A 295 -7.27 -18.26 0.97
CA GLY A 295 -7.61 -18.63 -0.42
C GLY A 295 -9.02 -18.25 -0.85
N THR A 296 -9.83 -17.67 0.01
CA THR A 296 -11.19 -17.19 -0.30
C THR A 296 -11.56 -15.98 0.54
N ILE A 297 -12.36 -15.09 -0.05
CA ILE A 297 -12.93 -13.94 0.68
C ILE A 297 -14.08 -14.36 1.60
N ARG A 298 -14.63 -15.57 1.41
CA ARG A 298 -15.72 -16.11 2.23
C ARG A 298 -15.27 -16.57 3.62
N PHE A 299 -14.01 -16.41 3.92
CA PHE A 299 -13.35 -16.79 5.16
C PHE A 299 -13.47 -15.68 6.21
N ASP A 300 -13.89 -16.02 7.43
CA ASP A 300 -13.86 -15.08 8.56
C ASP A 300 -12.42 -14.96 9.05
N ILE A 301 -11.72 -13.93 8.57
CA ILE A 301 -10.29 -13.75 8.82
C ILE A 301 -9.96 -13.53 10.30
N GLU A 302 -10.93 -13.13 11.12
CA GLU A 302 -10.74 -12.90 12.56
C GLU A 302 -10.96 -14.17 13.40
N GLN A 303 -11.77 -15.11 12.92
CA GLN A 303 -12.23 -16.26 13.72
C GLN A 303 -11.80 -17.61 13.15
N ASP A 304 -11.76 -17.75 11.83
CA ASP A 304 -11.56 -19.04 11.20
C ASP A 304 -10.10 -19.52 11.31
N VAL A 305 -9.96 -20.85 11.27
CA VAL A 305 -8.66 -21.51 11.32
C VAL A 305 -8.00 -21.47 9.94
N LEU A 306 -6.87 -20.75 9.82
CA LEU A 306 -6.07 -20.65 8.59
C LEU A 306 -5.41 -21.96 8.20
N GLY A 307 -5.13 -22.81 9.17
CA GLY A 307 -4.51 -24.11 9.01
C GLY A 307 -4.12 -24.74 10.34
N HIS A 308 -3.30 -25.76 10.31
CA HIS A 308 -2.80 -26.44 11.50
C HIS A 308 -1.28 -26.51 11.47
N ASP A 309 -0.67 -26.39 12.63
CA ASP A 309 0.77 -26.60 12.77
C ASP A 309 1.17 -28.08 12.57
N PRO A 310 2.46 -28.41 12.51
CA PRO A 310 2.90 -29.81 12.39
C PRO A 310 2.45 -30.72 13.55
N SER A 311 2.02 -30.16 14.66
CA SER A 311 1.49 -30.90 15.84
C SER A 311 -0.03 -31.05 15.79
N GLY A 312 -0.70 -30.45 14.78
CA GLY A 312 -2.16 -30.50 14.60
C GLY A 312 -2.92 -29.40 15.35
N ASN A 313 -2.24 -28.42 15.94
CA ASN A 313 -2.93 -27.31 16.60
C ASN A 313 -3.48 -26.31 15.58
N PRO A 314 -4.70 -25.79 15.79
CA PRO A 314 -5.28 -24.80 14.90
C PRO A 314 -4.51 -23.47 14.97
N ILE A 315 -4.32 -22.85 13.82
CA ILE A 315 -3.66 -21.55 13.66
C ILE A 315 -4.67 -20.55 13.14
N THR A 316 -4.83 -19.44 13.84
CA THR A 316 -5.67 -18.30 13.46
C THR A 316 -4.81 -17.11 13.05
N LEU A 317 -5.44 -16.04 12.54
CA LEU A 317 -4.72 -14.80 12.19
C LEU A 317 -3.96 -14.23 13.40
N LYS A 318 -4.53 -14.32 14.60
CA LYS A 318 -3.92 -13.81 15.83
C LYS A 318 -2.56 -14.44 16.15
N ASP A 319 -2.38 -15.72 15.81
CA ASP A 319 -1.15 -16.46 16.10
C ASP A 319 0.02 -16.01 15.23
N ILE A 320 -0.26 -15.47 14.05
CA ILE A 320 0.74 -15.04 13.08
C ILE A 320 0.83 -13.52 12.89
N TRP A 321 -0.09 -12.73 13.49
CA TRP A 321 -0.04 -11.28 13.40
C TRP A 321 1.16 -10.72 14.16
N PRO A 322 2.04 -9.91 13.53
CA PRO A 322 3.19 -9.33 14.22
C PRO A 322 2.78 -8.23 15.18
N SER A 323 3.49 -8.09 16.29
CA SER A 323 3.31 -6.94 17.18
C SER A 323 4.00 -5.69 16.64
N ASP A 324 3.59 -4.52 17.16
CA ASP A 324 4.21 -3.25 16.79
C ASP A 324 5.69 -3.21 17.19
N GLU A 325 6.05 -3.81 18.34
CA GLU A 325 7.42 -3.88 18.83
C GLU A 325 8.32 -4.73 17.91
N GLU A 326 7.80 -5.87 17.40
CA GLU A 326 8.51 -6.70 16.42
C GLU A 326 8.78 -5.91 15.13
N ILE A 327 7.78 -5.17 14.64
CA ILE A 327 7.88 -4.35 13.43
C ILE A 327 8.91 -3.23 13.64
N ASP A 328 8.80 -2.48 14.74
CA ASP A 328 9.68 -1.35 15.03
C ASP A 328 11.13 -1.75 15.23
N ALA A 329 11.38 -2.90 15.88
CA ALA A 329 12.72 -3.44 16.03
C ALA A 329 13.38 -3.75 14.67
N ILE A 330 12.63 -4.30 13.72
CA ILE A 330 13.15 -4.58 12.37
C ILE A 330 13.35 -3.26 11.60
N VAL A 331 12.39 -2.33 11.64
CA VAL A 331 12.56 -1.02 11.00
C VAL A 331 13.83 -0.33 11.49
N ALA A 332 14.06 -0.29 12.81
CA ALA A 332 15.20 0.38 13.40
C ALA A 332 16.55 -0.25 13.04
N THR A 333 16.58 -1.56 12.77
CA THR A 333 17.84 -2.28 12.50
C THR A 333 18.12 -2.46 11.01
N SER A 334 17.09 -2.53 10.17
CA SER A 334 17.23 -2.96 8.78
C SER A 334 16.94 -1.85 7.75
N VAL A 335 16.29 -0.75 8.13
CA VAL A 335 16.11 0.39 7.21
C VAL A 335 17.26 1.38 7.44
N LYS A 336 18.20 1.44 6.49
CA LYS A 336 19.46 2.17 6.64
C LYS A 336 19.68 3.19 5.51
N PRO A 337 20.38 4.31 5.78
CA PRO A 337 20.70 5.31 4.76
C PRO A 337 21.43 4.74 3.54
N GLU A 338 22.27 3.73 3.75
CA GLU A 338 23.06 3.08 2.70
C GLU A 338 22.19 2.43 1.63
N HIS A 339 21.00 1.92 1.99
CA HIS A 339 20.05 1.36 1.02
C HIS A 339 19.56 2.41 0.02
N PHE A 340 19.40 3.65 0.46
CA PHE A 340 18.96 4.75 -0.39
C PHE A 340 20.10 5.27 -1.27
N THR A 341 21.30 5.47 -0.72
CA THR A 341 22.47 5.92 -1.51
C THR A 341 22.84 4.87 -2.57
N GLN A 342 22.83 3.59 -2.22
CA GLN A 342 23.11 2.51 -3.17
C GLN A 342 22.15 2.52 -4.39
N VAL A 343 20.88 2.87 -4.16
CA VAL A 343 19.87 2.88 -5.24
C VAL A 343 19.88 4.19 -6.00
N TYR A 344 19.96 5.33 -5.31
CA TYR A 344 19.70 6.63 -5.92
C TYR A 344 20.95 7.37 -6.38
N ASP A 345 22.11 7.25 -5.71
CA ASP A 345 23.32 7.97 -6.11
C ASP A 345 23.76 7.66 -7.55
N PRO A 346 23.68 6.40 -8.04
CA PRO A 346 23.99 6.11 -9.43
C PRO A 346 23.09 6.80 -10.47
N MET A 347 21.89 7.24 -10.06
CA MET A 347 20.95 7.95 -10.94
C MET A 347 21.36 9.42 -11.14
N PHE A 348 22.15 9.97 -10.21
CA PHE A 348 22.66 11.33 -10.27
C PHE A 348 24.12 11.33 -10.77
N ILE A 349 24.34 10.89 -12.00
CA ILE A 349 25.64 10.98 -12.64
C ILE A 349 25.99 12.47 -12.73
N LYS A 350 26.96 12.91 -11.91
CA LYS A 350 27.61 14.20 -12.11
C LYS A 350 28.43 14.06 -13.41
N VAL A 351 27.82 14.45 -14.51
CA VAL A 351 28.55 14.60 -15.76
C VAL A 351 29.51 15.77 -15.55
N LYS A 352 30.76 15.45 -15.19
CA LYS A 352 31.81 16.44 -14.88
C LYS A 352 32.26 17.26 -16.09
N ASP A 353 31.90 16.87 -17.28
CA ASP A 353 32.34 17.48 -18.54
C ASP A 353 31.22 17.46 -19.60
N VAL A 354 30.06 18.02 -19.27
CA VAL A 354 29.17 18.48 -20.33
C VAL A 354 29.60 19.90 -20.67
N THR A 355 30.52 20.05 -21.59
CA THR A 355 30.46 21.15 -22.54
C THR A 355 28.99 21.21 -22.99
N GLU A 356 28.34 22.37 -22.89
CA GLU A 356 26.95 22.56 -23.32
C GLU A 356 26.72 21.94 -24.70
N VAL A 357 26.35 20.68 -24.69
CA VAL A 357 25.85 20.04 -25.91
C VAL A 357 24.38 20.44 -25.93
N THR A 358 24.07 21.46 -26.69
CA THR A 358 22.68 21.72 -27.07
C THR A 358 22.16 20.42 -27.60
N PRO A 359 21.13 19.81 -26.92
CA PRO A 359 20.63 18.53 -27.42
C PRO A 359 20.15 18.72 -28.85
N PRO A 360 20.50 17.83 -29.76
CA PRO A 360 20.08 17.96 -31.14
C PRO A 360 18.54 18.07 -31.17
N LEU A 361 18.04 18.98 -32.00
CA LEU A 361 16.58 19.06 -32.22
C LEU A 361 16.08 17.67 -32.66
N TYR A 362 14.90 17.32 -32.17
CA TYR A 362 14.29 16.05 -32.55
C TYR A 362 14.14 15.98 -34.09
N ASP A 363 14.68 14.94 -34.68
CA ASP A 363 14.54 14.67 -36.12
C ASP A 363 13.14 14.07 -36.38
N TRP A 364 12.23 14.92 -36.86
CA TRP A 364 10.85 14.55 -37.13
C TRP A 364 10.74 13.55 -38.26
N ARG A 365 10.28 12.36 -37.93
CA ARG A 365 9.99 11.31 -38.91
C ARG A 365 8.54 11.37 -39.33
N PRO A 366 8.22 11.69 -40.60
CA PRO A 366 6.83 11.83 -41.08
C PRO A 366 5.99 10.56 -40.87
N GLU A 367 6.63 9.39 -40.92
CA GLU A 367 6.01 8.08 -40.78
C GLU A 367 5.79 7.65 -39.32
N SER A 368 6.30 8.40 -38.34
CA SER A 368 6.16 8.06 -36.94
C SER A 368 4.68 8.08 -36.53
N THR A 369 4.22 6.97 -35.98
CA THR A 369 2.89 6.87 -35.37
C THR A 369 2.89 7.24 -33.88
N TYR A 370 4.08 7.37 -33.27
CA TYR A 370 4.26 7.63 -31.84
C TYR A 370 4.53 9.10 -31.54
N ILE A 371 5.48 9.73 -32.26
CA ILE A 371 5.74 11.17 -32.14
C ILE A 371 5.35 11.83 -33.45
N ARG A 372 4.23 12.54 -33.44
CA ARG A 372 3.62 13.17 -34.62
C ARG A 372 3.38 14.65 -34.36
N ARG A 373 3.44 15.44 -35.45
CA ARG A 373 2.90 16.81 -35.41
C ARG A 373 1.38 16.74 -35.12
N PRO A 374 0.89 17.42 -34.10
CA PRO A 374 -0.55 17.41 -33.81
C PRO A 374 -1.35 18.00 -34.97
N PRO A 375 -2.43 17.32 -35.42
CA PRO A 375 -3.21 17.79 -36.56
C PRO A 375 -3.91 19.14 -36.32
N TYR A 376 -4.17 19.51 -35.07
CA TYR A 376 -4.74 20.81 -34.73
C TYR A 376 -3.77 22.00 -34.90
N TRP A 377 -2.51 21.75 -35.26
CA TRP A 377 -1.56 22.78 -35.64
C TRP A 377 -1.46 23.00 -37.16
N GLU A 378 -2.26 22.27 -37.94
CA GLU A 378 -2.36 22.55 -39.39
C GLU A 378 -2.99 23.92 -39.58
N GLY A 379 -2.26 24.79 -40.29
CA GLY A 379 -2.70 26.18 -40.52
C GLY A 379 -2.44 27.16 -39.38
N ALA A 380 -1.73 26.77 -38.35
CA ALA A 380 -1.39 27.64 -37.21
C ALA A 380 -0.10 28.47 -37.41
N LEU A 381 0.51 28.44 -38.59
CA LEU A 381 1.71 29.23 -38.97
C LEU A 381 1.36 30.20 -40.10
#